data_ef034893ee0e785370abf96429d42ac3
#
_entry.id   ef034893ee0e785370abf96429d42ac3
#
_cell.length_a   1.000
_cell.length_b   1.000
_cell.length_c   1.000
_cell.angle_alpha   90.00
_cell.angle_beta   90.00
_cell.angle_gamma   90.00
#
_symmetry.space_group_name_H-M   'P 1'
#
loop_
_entity.id
_entity.type
_entity.pdbx_description
1 polymer ?
#
loop_
_entity_poly.entity_id
_entity_poly.type
_entity_poly.pdbx_seq_one_letter_code
_entity_poly.pdbx_strand_id
1 'polypeptide(L)'
;MSLSQSLGTLVGAITLFIGSIIMMFYTNWILAITGIVSSLLGFVAMFVIMAKSQKYFNARQVELGKLNGHIEEIYSNHNVVNAYNGQKEASETFDKLNQSVYECNKKSRFLSGLSQPIMSFIGNFSYVAVCVVGAILTMNGSITFGVIVAFMMYIRLFTGPLTQIAQGMTNLQTTAAASERVFEFLEEPEMDEQKNITKHLDPAKVEGNIVFDHIKFSYDGQKTVIKDFSCDVKKGQKVAIVGPTGAGKTTMVNLLMKFYNIADGNITIDGVSTKELSRENIHDLFIMVLQDTWLFNGTIRDNIKYNKEVSDEDIMKACKTVGIDKFIKTLPGGLDYTLSDSESISQGQKQLLTIARGMIKNAPFLILDEATSSVDTRTEELVQQAMDKLTEGRTSFIIAHRLSTIRNADMILVMNEGNIIEHGNHEELMAQNGFYADLYLSLIHI
;
A
#
# COMPACT_ATOMS: atom_id res chain seq x y z
N MET A 1 20.33 -15.37 1.33
CA MET A 1 21.07 -16.21 2.32
C MET A 1 20.28 -16.19 3.61
N SER A 2 20.09 -17.34 4.27
CA SER A 2 19.40 -17.38 5.56
C SER A 2 20.28 -16.76 6.67
N LEU A 3 19.66 -16.15 7.67
CA LEU A 3 20.32 -15.58 8.84
C LEU A 3 21.25 -16.61 9.52
N SER A 4 20.78 -17.84 9.63
CA SER A 4 21.49 -19.00 10.17
C SER A 4 22.80 -19.28 9.45
N GLN A 5 22.83 -19.21 8.10
CA GLN A 5 24.04 -19.41 7.30
C GLN A 5 25.04 -18.27 7.49
N SER A 6 24.56 -17.02 7.57
CA SER A 6 25.42 -15.85 7.81
C SER A 6 26.06 -15.88 9.20
N LEU A 7 25.33 -16.30 10.22
CA LEU A 7 25.85 -16.47 11.57
C LEU A 7 26.87 -17.61 11.66
N GLY A 8 26.59 -18.73 11.02
CA GLY A 8 27.52 -19.88 10.98
C GLY A 8 28.85 -19.53 10.33
N THR A 9 28.82 -18.84 9.18
CA THR A 9 30.05 -18.39 8.51
C THR A 9 30.82 -17.36 9.32
N LEU A 10 30.13 -16.48 10.01
CA LEU A 10 30.74 -15.44 10.86
C LEU A 10 31.44 -16.06 12.08
N VAL A 11 30.80 -16.99 12.79
CA VAL A 11 31.40 -17.70 13.92
C VAL A 11 32.63 -18.50 13.45
N GLY A 12 32.53 -19.23 12.34
CA GLY A 12 33.67 -19.97 11.78
C GLY A 12 34.83 -19.06 11.38
N ALA A 13 34.54 -17.92 10.76
CA ALA A 13 35.55 -16.95 10.38
C ALA A 13 36.25 -16.31 11.61
N ILE A 14 35.50 -15.94 12.65
CA ILE A 14 36.07 -15.41 13.89
C ILE A 14 36.97 -16.45 14.58
N THR A 15 36.53 -17.70 14.64
CA THR A 15 37.30 -18.78 15.24
C THR A 15 38.63 -19.02 14.51
N LEU A 16 38.59 -19.07 13.16
CA LEU A 16 39.77 -19.20 12.32
C LEU A 16 40.72 -18.00 12.47
N PHE A 17 40.18 -16.79 12.51
CA PHE A 17 40.92 -15.55 12.67
C PHE A 17 41.69 -15.53 14.01
N ILE A 18 41.01 -15.77 15.11
CA ILE A 18 41.64 -15.81 16.47
C ILE A 18 42.65 -16.96 16.53
N GLY A 19 42.27 -18.15 16.06
CA GLY A 19 43.17 -19.32 16.05
C GLY A 19 44.43 -19.08 15.23
N SER A 20 44.33 -18.43 14.06
CA SER A 20 45.49 -18.09 13.23
C SER A 20 46.46 -17.10 13.93
N ILE A 21 45.92 -16.07 14.58
CA ILE A 21 46.75 -15.11 15.37
C ILE A 21 47.49 -15.82 16.48
N ILE A 22 46.82 -16.65 17.28
CA ILE A 22 47.44 -17.39 18.38
C ILE A 22 48.58 -18.26 17.86
N MET A 23 48.36 -19.01 16.78
CA MET A 23 49.36 -19.89 16.19
C MET A 23 50.54 -19.12 15.57
N MET A 24 50.27 -17.94 14.97
CA MET A 24 51.34 -17.07 14.45
C MET A 24 52.25 -16.59 15.58
N PHE A 25 51.70 -16.10 16.67
CA PHE A 25 52.52 -15.62 17.81
C PHE A 25 53.24 -16.78 18.54
N TYR A 26 52.56 -17.94 18.66
CA TYR A 26 53.20 -19.13 19.27
C TYR A 26 54.38 -19.61 18.46
N THR A 27 54.32 -19.56 17.12
CA THR A 27 55.37 -20.07 16.25
C THR A 27 56.55 -19.11 16.14
N ASN A 28 56.31 -17.82 15.84
CA ASN A 28 57.37 -16.81 15.84
C ASN A 28 56.75 -15.38 15.86
N TRP A 29 57.05 -14.59 16.86
CA TRP A 29 56.44 -13.27 17.05
C TRP A 29 56.92 -12.24 16.00
N ILE A 30 58.18 -12.33 15.49
CA ILE A 30 58.69 -11.40 14.46
C ILE A 30 57.95 -11.58 13.14
N LEU A 31 57.77 -12.82 12.71
CA LEU A 31 57.01 -13.13 11.51
C LEU A 31 55.51 -12.81 11.67
N ALA A 32 54.97 -12.99 12.89
CA ALA A 32 53.59 -12.62 13.19
C ALA A 32 53.37 -11.11 13.01
N ILE A 33 54.23 -10.28 13.59
CA ILE A 33 54.15 -8.81 13.40
C ILE A 33 54.33 -8.43 11.94
N THR A 34 55.30 -9.03 11.22
CA THR A 34 55.52 -8.77 9.78
C THR A 34 54.27 -9.06 8.97
N GLY A 35 53.62 -10.21 9.18
CA GLY A 35 52.41 -10.60 8.51
C GLY A 35 51.21 -9.71 8.83
N ILE A 36 51.03 -9.34 10.10
CA ILE A 36 49.95 -8.47 10.56
C ILE A 36 50.11 -7.04 10.00
N VAL A 37 51.31 -6.45 10.11
CA VAL A 37 51.56 -5.07 9.64
C VAL A 37 51.41 -4.96 8.13
N SER A 38 51.96 -5.92 7.36
CA SER A 38 51.81 -5.94 5.91
C SER A 38 50.34 -6.10 5.46
N SER A 39 49.54 -6.88 6.19
CA SER A 39 48.10 -7.03 5.94
C SER A 39 47.31 -5.79 6.36
N LEU A 40 47.69 -5.12 7.47
CA LEU A 40 47.01 -3.89 7.94
C LEU A 40 47.08 -2.75 6.93
N LEU A 41 48.24 -2.60 6.25
CA LEU A 41 48.37 -1.64 5.14
C LEU A 41 47.33 -1.85 4.08
N GLY A 42 46.98 -3.10 3.80
CA GLY A 42 45.91 -3.47 2.85
C GLY A 42 44.51 -3.10 3.32
N PHE A 43 44.24 -3.31 4.58
CA PHE A 43 42.94 -2.93 5.12
C PHE A 43 42.73 -1.44 5.11
N VAL A 44 43.75 -0.64 5.39
CA VAL A 44 43.68 0.83 5.31
C VAL A 44 43.39 1.26 3.87
N ALA A 45 44.11 0.71 2.87
CA ALA A 45 43.86 1.00 1.47
C ALA A 45 42.42 0.63 1.05
N MET A 46 41.95 -0.54 1.48
CA MET A 46 40.59 -1.01 1.21
C MET A 46 39.53 -0.10 1.84
N PHE A 47 39.71 0.32 3.08
CA PHE A 47 38.81 1.22 3.78
C PHE A 47 38.67 2.56 3.04
N VAL A 48 39.78 3.13 2.57
CA VAL A 48 39.78 4.39 1.79
C VAL A 48 39.00 4.20 0.47
N ILE A 49 39.17 3.09 -0.21
CA ILE A 49 38.47 2.80 -1.46
C ILE A 49 36.97 2.62 -1.21
N MET A 50 36.58 1.87 -0.17
CA MET A 50 35.18 1.68 0.20
C MET A 50 34.50 2.99 0.57
N ALA A 51 35.14 3.82 1.40
CA ALA A 51 34.61 5.13 1.77
C ALA A 51 34.37 6.04 0.56
N LYS A 52 35.30 6.06 -0.41
CA LYS A 52 35.11 6.79 -1.66
C LYS A 52 34.05 6.18 -2.57
N SER A 53 33.97 4.87 -2.64
CA SER A 53 32.98 4.15 -3.46
C SER A 53 31.56 4.37 -2.96
N GLN A 54 31.35 4.42 -1.64
CA GLN A 54 30.04 4.59 -1.02
C GLN A 54 29.31 5.85 -1.48
N LYS A 55 30.05 6.96 -1.64
CA LYS A 55 29.49 8.21 -2.17
C LYS A 55 28.84 8.02 -3.56
N TYR A 56 29.54 7.33 -4.45
CA TYR A 56 29.04 7.10 -5.81
C TYR A 56 27.94 6.03 -5.85
N PHE A 57 27.99 5.08 -4.94
CA PHE A 57 26.93 4.08 -4.80
C PHE A 57 25.60 4.72 -4.37
N ASN A 58 25.65 5.60 -3.37
CA ASN A 58 24.47 6.35 -2.93
C ASN A 58 23.94 7.30 -4.03
N ALA A 59 24.84 8.03 -4.69
CA ALA A 59 24.45 8.88 -5.82
C ALA A 59 23.79 8.09 -6.94
N ARG A 60 24.33 6.91 -7.29
CA ARG A 60 23.71 6.01 -8.28
C ARG A 60 22.28 5.64 -7.89
N GLN A 61 22.03 5.33 -6.61
CA GLN A 61 20.70 4.93 -6.15
C GLN A 61 19.69 6.06 -6.27
N VAL A 62 20.11 7.29 -5.97
CA VAL A 62 19.28 8.49 -6.14
C VAL A 62 18.96 8.75 -7.61
N GLU A 63 19.98 8.71 -8.49
CA GLU A 63 19.77 8.96 -9.93
C GLU A 63 18.93 7.84 -10.59
N LEU A 64 19.10 6.59 -10.15
CA LEU A 64 18.25 5.48 -10.61
C LEU A 64 16.79 5.67 -10.18
N GLY A 65 16.55 6.19 -8.97
CA GLY A 65 15.20 6.54 -8.51
C GLY A 65 14.54 7.61 -9.39
N LYS A 66 15.29 8.66 -9.77
CA LYS A 66 14.80 9.70 -10.68
C LYS A 66 14.48 9.15 -12.07
N LEU A 67 15.35 8.28 -12.60
CA LEU A 67 15.14 7.63 -13.89
C LEU A 67 13.89 6.76 -13.89
N ASN A 68 13.71 5.93 -12.86
CA ASN A 68 12.53 5.08 -12.72
C ASN A 68 11.25 5.92 -12.56
N GLY A 69 11.29 6.99 -11.77
CA GLY A 69 10.14 7.90 -11.64
C GLY A 69 9.74 8.55 -12.97
N HIS A 70 10.73 8.98 -13.77
CA HIS A 70 10.46 9.52 -15.11
C HIS A 70 9.84 8.46 -16.04
N ILE A 71 10.37 7.22 -16.02
CA ILE A 71 9.81 6.12 -16.81
C ILE A 71 8.35 5.87 -16.40
N GLU A 72 8.07 5.77 -15.11
CA GLU A 72 6.72 5.54 -14.59
C GLU A 72 5.76 6.66 -15.00
N GLU A 73 6.18 7.92 -14.86
CA GLU A 73 5.40 9.10 -15.25
C GLU A 73 5.03 9.06 -16.75
N ILE A 74 6.01 8.84 -17.62
CA ILE A 74 5.81 8.84 -19.08
C ILE A 74 4.93 7.65 -19.51
N TYR A 75 5.14 6.46 -18.96
CA TYR A 75 4.34 5.28 -19.32
C TYR A 75 2.91 5.36 -18.77
N SER A 76 2.73 5.83 -17.55
CA SER A 76 1.40 6.03 -16.95
C SER A 76 0.57 7.06 -17.72
N ASN A 77 1.23 8.06 -18.30
CA ASN A 77 0.59 9.13 -19.06
C ASN A 77 0.87 9.05 -20.57
N HIS A 78 1.14 7.84 -21.10
CA HIS A 78 1.55 7.64 -22.50
C HIS A 78 0.61 8.29 -23.53
N ASN A 79 -0.69 8.17 -23.31
CA ASN A 79 -1.70 8.77 -24.22
C ASN A 79 -1.62 10.31 -24.22
N VAL A 80 -1.36 10.93 -23.07
CA VAL A 80 -1.20 12.38 -22.94
C VAL A 80 0.09 12.84 -23.63
N VAL A 81 1.20 12.14 -23.39
CA VAL A 81 2.50 12.41 -24.04
C VAL A 81 2.35 12.36 -25.57
N ASN A 82 1.63 11.38 -26.10
CA ASN A 82 1.37 11.27 -27.54
C ASN A 82 0.45 12.38 -28.06
N ALA A 83 -0.65 12.69 -27.34
CA ALA A 83 -1.61 13.71 -27.74
C ALA A 83 -0.99 15.12 -27.85
N TYR A 84 0.01 15.41 -27.00
CA TYR A 84 0.72 16.69 -26.98
C TYR A 84 2.08 16.67 -27.66
N ASN A 85 2.44 15.61 -28.39
CA ASN A 85 3.73 15.43 -29.08
C ASN A 85 4.96 15.57 -28.15
N GLY A 86 4.83 15.14 -26.89
CA GLY A 86 5.87 15.26 -25.87
C GLY A 86 7.00 14.22 -25.95
N GLN A 87 6.99 13.28 -26.92
CA GLN A 87 7.93 12.15 -27.01
C GLN A 87 9.39 12.61 -27.09
N LYS A 88 9.66 13.68 -27.83
CA LYS A 88 11.02 14.20 -27.99
C LYS A 88 11.58 14.71 -26.67
N GLU A 89 10.82 15.51 -25.94
CA GLU A 89 11.22 16.07 -24.65
C GLU A 89 11.39 14.94 -23.59
N ALA A 90 10.48 13.97 -23.58
CA ALA A 90 10.56 12.78 -22.72
C ALA A 90 11.85 11.98 -22.99
N SER A 91 12.20 11.76 -24.28
CA SER A 91 13.43 11.06 -24.67
C SER A 91 14.69 11.84 -24.29
N GLU A 92 14.72 13.15 -24.52
CA GLU A 92 15.86 14.00 -24.13
C GLU A 92 16.06 14.01 -22.59
N THR A 93 14.98 14.01 -21.82
CA THR A 93 15.03 13.92 -20.36
C THR A 93 15.52 12.55 -19.90
N PHE A 94 15.00 11.47 -20.51
CA PHE A 94 15.48 10.12 -20.27
C PHE A 94 16.98 9.98 -20.51
N ASP A 95 17.48 10.50 -21.65
CA ASP A 95 18.91 10.43 -22.00
C ASP A 95 19.80 11.15 -20.97
N LYS A 96 19.37 12.34 -20.49
CA LYS A 96 20.08 13.07 -19.43
C LYS A 96 20.14 12.28 -18.12
N LEU A 97 19.00 11.74 -17.68
CA LEU A 97 18.93 10.93 -16.46
C LEU A 97 19.73 9.63 -16.58
N ASN A 98 19.62 8.95 -17.72
CA ASN A 98 20.38 7.74 -18.01
C ASN A 98 21.90 7.99 -18.05
N GLN A 99 22.33 9.14 -18.62
CA GLN A 99 23.73 9.54 -18.60
C GLN A 99 24.23 9.78 -17.16
N SER A 100 23.43 10.41 -16.30
CA SER A 100 23.75 10.61 -14.87
C SER A 100 23.91 9.26 -14.15
N VAL A 101 22.99 8.32 -14.37
CA VAL A 101 23.08 6.94 -13.85
C VAL A 101 24.34 6.25 -14.35
N TYR A 102 24.64 6.37 -15.65
CA TYR A 102 25.84 5.78 -16.25
C TYR A 102 27.12 6.29 -15.58
N GLU A 103 27.28 7.61 -15.42
CA GLU A 103 28.47 8.20 -14.79
C GLU A 103 28.66 7.76 -13.34
N CYS A 104 27.60 7.74 -12.57
CA CYS A 104 27.63 7.27 -11.18
C CYS A 104 27.94 5.76 -11.11
N ASN A 105 27.34 4.96 -11.99
CA ASN A 105 27.54 3.52 -12.06
C ASN A 105 28.98 3.18 -12.49
N LYS A 106 29.51 3.88 -13.50
CA LYS A 106 30.90 3.70 -13.97
C LYS A 106 31.91 3.93 -12.85
N LYS A 107 31.79 5.05 -12.12
CA LYS A 107 32.67 5.41 -10.99
C LYS A 107 32.53 4.43 -9.82
N SER A 108 31.31 4.08 -9.45
CA SER A 108 31.02 3.09 -8.39
C SER A 108 31.59 1.71 -8.73
N ARG A 109 31.31 1.21 -9.93
CA ARG A 109 31.77 -0.09 -10.39
C ARG A 109 33.29 -0.16 -10.56
N PHE A 110 33.94 0.91 -11.07
CA PHE A 110 35.39 0.97 -11.17
C PHE A 110 36.05 0.86 -9.80
N LEU A 111 35.63 1.69 -8.83
CA LEU A 111 36.18 1.68 -7.47
C LEU A 111 35.92 0.33 -6.77
N SER A 112 34.69 -0.19 -6.85
CA SER A 112 34.38 -1.50 -6.27
C SER A 112 35.16 -2.64 -6.94
N GLY A 113 35.37 -2.56 -8.25
CA GLY A 113 36.13 -3.56 -9.02
C GLY A 113 37.61 -3.61 -8.66
N LEU A 114 38.19 -2.50 -8.16
CA LEU A 114 39.57 -2.48 -7.70
C LEU A 114 39.80 -3.24 -6.38
N SER A 115 38.73 -3.50 -5.62
CA SER A 115 38.83 -4.13 -4.30
C SER A 115 39.51 -5.50 -4.36
N GLN A 116 39.07 -6.35 -5.28
CA GLN A 116 39.59 -7.72 -5.40
C GLN A 116 41.07 -7.75 -5.85
N PRO A 117 41.51 -7.05 -6.91
CA PRO A 117 42.93 -6.97 -7.30
C PRO A 117 43.82 -6.42 -6.20
N ILE A 118 43.37 -5.38 -5.48
CA ILE A 118 44.17 -4.80 -4.41
C ILE A 118 44.30 -5.75 -3.23
N MET A 119 43.23 -6.43 -2.82
CA MET A 119 43.32 -7.46 -1.78
C MET A 119 44.25 -8.62 -2.18
N SER A 120 44.20 -9.06 -3.42
CA SER A 120 45.13 -10.08 -3.94
C SER A 120 46.58 -9.61 -3.96
N PHE A 121 46.83 -8.37 -4.39
CA PHE A 121 48.17 -7.77 -4.38
C PHE A 121 48.73 -7.70 -2.96
N ILE A 122 47.92 -7.25 -1.98
CA ILE A 122 48.36 -7.12 -0.59
C ILE A 122 48.61 -8.50 0.06
N GLY A 123 47.74 -9.49 -0.22
CA GLY A 123 47.96 -10.88 0.19
C GLY A 123 49.30 -11.42 -0.33
N ASN A 124 49.61 -11.19 -1.59
CA ASN A 124 50.90 -11.58 -2.19
C ASN A 124 52.07 -10.77 -1.64
N PHE A 125 51.87 -9.46 -1.37
CA PHE A 125 52.90 -8.63 -0.72
C PHE A 125 53.23 -9.13 0.69
N SER A 126 52.23 -9.42 1.51
CA SER A 126 52.38 -10.00 2.83
C SER A 126 53.10 -11.35 2.78
N TYR A 127 52.79 -12.17 1.79
CA TYR A 127 53.47 -13.45 1.53
C TYR A 127 54.95 -13.24 1.23
N VAL A 128 55.30 -12.33 0.31
CA VAL A 128 56.69 -11.99 -0.01
C VAL A 128 57.44 -11.43 1.20
N ALA A 129 56.82 -10.51 1.93
CA ALA A 129 57.42 -9.93 3.13
C ALA A 129 57.80 -11.00 4.19
N VAL A 130 56.88 -11.95 4.45
CA VAL A 130 57.14 -13.07 5.37
C VAL A 130 58.24 -14.01 4.81
N CYS A 131 58.27 -14.27 3.53
CA CYS A 131 59.35 -15.08 2.93
C CYS A 131 60.73 -14.42 3.09
N VAL A 132 60.84 -13.11 2.85
CA VAL A 132 62.12 -12.35 2.96
C VAL A 132 62.58 -12.32 4.42
N VAL A 133 61.71 -11.90 5.35
CA VAL A 133 62.05 -11.86 6.76
C VAL A 133 62.35 -13.27 7.32
N GLY A 134 61.55 -14.24 6.89
CA GLY A 134 61.76 -15.65 7.26
C GLY A 134 63.07 -16.22 6.77
N ALA A 135 63.49 -15.90 5.53
CA ALA A 135 64.80 -16.30 4.99
C ALA A 135 65.95 -15.71 5.81
N ILE A 136 65.86 -14.40 6.15
CA ILE A 136 66.87 -13.75 7.00
C ILE A 136 66.98 -14.42 8.37
N LEU A 137 65.85 -14.74 9.00
CA LEU A 137 65.81 -15.39 10.33
C LEU A 137 66.32 -16.83 10.25
N THR A 138 66.09 -17.53 9.13
CA THR A 138 66.64 -18.88 8.91
C THR A 138 68.15 -18.86 8.67
N MET A 139 68.65 -17.88 7.91
CA MET A 139 70.09 -17.69 7.73
C MET A 139 70.83 -17.39 9.04
N ASN A 140 70.16 -16.67 9.94
CA ASN A 140 70.63 -16.38 11.29
C ASN A 140 70.46 -17.56 12.26
N GLY A 141 69.96 -18.71 11.83
CA GLY A 141 69.74 -19.87 12.68
C GLY A 141 68.59 -19.76 13.69
N SER A 142 67.81 -18.69 13.63
CA SER A 142 66.73 -18.40 14.60
C SER A 142 65.45 -19.22 14.37
N ILE A 143 65.21 -19.68 13.16
CA ILE A 143 64.04 -20.50 12.77
C ILE A 143 64.42 -21.55 11.74
N THR A 144 63.58 -22.59 11.58
CA THR A 144 63.74 -23.61 10.54
C THR A 144 62.92 -23.22 9.31
N PHE A 145 63.28 -23.77 8.13
CA PHE A 145 62.57 -23.55 6.89
C PHE A 145 61.08 -23.95 6.97
N GLY A 146 60.76 -24.98 7.77
CA GLY A 146 59.36 -25.39 8.02
C GLY A 146 58.48 -24.30 8.64
N VAL A 147 59.09 -23.39 9.44
CA VAL A 147 58.37 -22.24 10.05
C VAL A 147 57.92 -21.27 8.93
N ILE A 148 58.73 -21.03 7.89
CA ILE A 148 58.33 -20.15 6.78
C ILE A 148 57.11 -20.76 6.05
N VAL A 149 57.12 -22.07 5.77
CA VAL A 149 56.02 -22.76 5.15
C VAL A 149 54.73 -22.69 5.98
N ALA A 150 54.86 -22.88 7.30
CA ALA A 150 53.71 -22.72 8.21
C ALA A 150 53.15 -21.29 8.19
N PHE A 151 53.99 -20.24 8.18
CA PHE A 151 53.55 -18.87 8.06
C PHE A 151 52.87 -18.52 6.75
N MET A 152 53.29 -19.12 5.64
CA MET A 152 52.58 -18.98 4.37
C MET A 152 51.13 -19.46 4.45
N MET A 153 50.85 -20.53 5.22
CA MET A 153 49.49 -21.00 5.47
C MET A 153 48.76 -20.08 6.45
N TYR A 154 49.41 -19.65 7.54
CA TYR A 154 48.80 -18.78 8.54
C TYR A 154 48.35 -17.44 7.97
N ILE A 155 49.11 -16.79 7.08
CA ILE A 155 48.70 -15.54 6.43
C ILE A 155 47.40 -15.73 5.64
N ARG A 156 47.22 -16.86 4.94
CA ARG A 156 45.96 -17.14 4.22
C ARG A 156 44.82 -17.37 5.20
N LEU A 157 45.05 -18.07 6.32
CA LEU A 157 44.07 -18.31 7.37
C LEU A 157 43.76 -17.06 8.19
N PHE A 158 44.60 -16.03 8.13
CA PHE A 158 44.40 -14.73 8.76
C PHE A 158 43.59 -13.78 7.83
N THR A 159 44.00 -13.63 6.55
CA THR A 159 43.41 -12.64 5.66
C THR A 159 42.03 -13.06 5.11
N GLY A 160 41.81 -14.35 4.87
CA GLY A 160 40.55 -14.88 4.35
C GLY A 160 39.36 -14.62 5.27
N PRO A 161 39.42 -15.01 6.54
CA PRO A 161 38.34 -14.77 7.50
C PRO A 161 37.98 -13.31 7.73
N LEU A 162 38.93 -12.38 7.64
CA LEU A 162 38.65 -10.95 7.75
C LEU A 162 37.67 -10.46 6.71
N THR A 163 37.81 -10.92 5.46
CA THR A 163 36.87 -10.60 4.38
C THR A 163 35.47 -11.20 4.68
N GLN A 164 35.44 -12.44 5.21
CA GLN A 164 34.19 -13.11 5.57
C GLN A 164 33.49 -12.40 6.75
N ILE A 165 34.25 -11.92 7.75
CA ILE A 165 33.71 -11.14 8.88
C ILE A 165 33.11 -9.84 8.36
N ALA A 166 33.82 -9.09 7.51
CA ALA A 166 33.30 -7.85 6.92
C ALA A 166 32.00 -8.07 6.14
N GLN A 167 31.97 -9.14 5.32
CA GLN A 167 30.77 -9.53 4.57
C GLN A 167 29.61 -9.94 5.52
N GLY A 168 29.91 -10.74 6.54
CA GLY A 168 28.95 -11.17 7.55
C GLY A 168 28.32 -10.01 8.31
N MET A 169 29.13 -9.02 8.70
CA MET A 169 28.65 -7.80 9.37
C MET A 169 27.71 -6.99 8.46
N THR A 170 28.05 -6.85 7.18
CA THR A 170 27.17 -6.16 6.21
C THR A 170 25.85 -6.90 6.02
N ASN A 171 25.89 -8.23 5.93
CA ASN A 171 24.68 -9.04 5.82
C ASN A 171 23.81 -8.92 7.09
N LEU A 172 24.40 -8.91 8.28
CA LEU A 172 23.68 -8.72 9.54
C LEU A 172 23.01 -7.35 9.60
N GLN A 173 23.72 -6.27 9.22
CA GLN A 173 23.15 -4.92 9.18
C GLN A 173 21.95 -4.83 8.23
N THR A 174 22.08 -5.42 7.03
CA THR A 174 20.97 -5.44 6.06
C THR A 174 19.78 -6.23 6.59
N THR A 175 20.05 -7.36 7.26
CA THR A 175 18.98 -8.18 7.85
C THR A 175 18.31 -7.46 9.03
N ALA A 176 19.09 -6.80 9.88
CA ALA A 176 18.55 -6.01 11.00
C ALA A 176 17.63 -4.90 10.53
N ALA A 177 18.06 -4.12 9.52
CA ALA A 177 17.23 -3.06 8.94
C ALA A 177 15.94 -3.59 8.26
N ALA A 178 16.00 -4.76 7.63
CA ALA A 178 14.82 -5.41 7.08
C ALA A 178 13.87 -5.91 8.17
N SER A 179 14.42 -6.50 9.25
CA SER A 179 13.64 -6.97 10.39
C SER A 179 12.97 -5.81 11.13
N GLU A 180 13.67 -4.70 11.35
CA GLU A 180 13.11 -3.50 11.96
C GLU A 180 11.84 -3.03 11.25
N ARG A 181 11.86 -2.94 9.92
CA ARG A 181 10.66 -2.57 9.13
C ARG A 181 9.51 -3.57 9.26
N VAL A 182 9.82 -4.87 9.36
CA VAL A 182 8.80 -5.89 9.55
C VAL A 182 8.18 -5.79 10.94
N PHE A 183 9.01 -5.61 11.98
CA PHE A 183 8.52 -5.46 13.34
C PHE A 183 7.78 -4.14 13.54
N GLU A 184 8.24 -3.03 12.96
CA GLU A 184 7.51 -1.76 12.94
C GLU A 184 6.10 -1.93 12.39
N PHE A 185 5.95 -2.67 11.27
CA PHE A 185 4.62 -2.99 10.73
C PHE A 185 3.79 -3.90 11.65
N LEU A 186 4.42 -4.91 12.27
CA LEU A 186 3.72 -5.85 13.16
C LEU A 186 3.35 -5.25 14.53
N GLU A 187 4.08 -4.21 14.96
CA GLU A 187 3.86 -3.50 16.22
C GLU A 187 2.94 -2.26 16.05
N GLU A 188 2.53 -1.96 14.80
CA GLU A 188 1.55 -0.91 14.58
C GLU A 188 0.29 -1.18 15.43
N PRO A 189 -0.20 -0.16 16.14
CA PRO A 189 -1.34 -0.36 17.03
C PRO A 189 -2.58 -0.79 16.24
N GLU A 190 -3.08 -1.98 16.53
CA GLU A 190 -4.35 -2.44 16.00
C GLU A 190 -5.48 -1.54 16.52
N MET A 191 -6.51 -1.37 15.71
CA MET A 191 -7.73 -0.69 16.16
C MET A 191 -8.39 -1.51 17.28
N ASP A 192 -8.03 -1.22 18.51
CA ASP A 192 -8.28 -2.03 19.73
C ASP A 192 -9.73 -2.02 20.24
N GLU A 193 -10.68 -1.53 19.47
CA GLU A 193 -11.94 -1.07 19.98
C GLU A 193 -13.01 -2.12 20.18
N GLN A 194 -12.74 -3.37 19.83
CA GLN A 194 -13.82 -4.36 19.72
C GLN A 194 -13.85 -5.39 20.85
N LYS A 195 -12.82 -5.46 21.68
CA LYS A 195 -12.70 -6.51 22.74
C LYS A 195 -13.77 -6.41 23.84
N ASN A 196 -14.37 -5.26 24.03
CA ASN A 196 -15.37 -5.02 25.09
C ASN A 196 -16.80 -4.74 24.58
N ILE A 197 -17.03 -4.85 23.26
CA ILE A 197 -18.34 -4.57 22.67
C ILE A 197 -19.20 -5.85 22.78
N THR A 198 -20.32 -5.73 23.52
CA THR A 198 -21.22 -6.84 23.77
C THR A 198 -22.57 -6.71 23.06
N LYS A 199 -22.90 -5.51 22.55
CA LYS A 199 -24.18 -5.29 21.85
C LYS A 199 -24.07 -5.72 20.40
N HIS A 200 -25.12 -6.36 19.92
CA HIS A 200 -25.25 -6.82 18.53
C HIS A 200 -26.67 -6.58 18.05
N LEU A 201 -26.82 -5.96 16.90
CA LEU A 201 -28.09 -5.77 16.20
C LEU A 201 -28.23 -6.84 15.12
N ASP A 202 -29.32 -7.60 15.18
CA ASP A 202 -29.67 -8.59 14.16
C ASP A 202 -30.23 -7.86 12.92
N PRO A 203 -29.60 -7.95 11.73
CA PRO A 203 -30.07 -7.29 10.51
C PRO A 203 -31.54 -7.59 10.16
N ALA A 204 -32.06 -8.75 10.56
CA ALA A 204 -33.44 -9.15 10.30
C ALA A 204 -34.46 -8.48 11.23
N LYS A 205 -34.03 -7.92 12.37
CA LYS A 205 -34.88 -7.33 13.40
C LYS A 205 -34.77 -5.81 13.51
N VAL A 206 -33.80 -5.22 12.84
CA VAL A 206 -33.59 -3.78 12.81
C VAL A 206 -34.78 -3.11 12.12
N GLU A 207 -35.36 -2.12 12.78
CA GLU A 207 -36.48 -1.33 12.23
C GLU A 207 -36.03 -0.41 11.10
N GLY A 208 -34.88 0.26 11.28
CA GLY A 208 -34.26 1.08 10.25
C GLY A 208 -34.24 2.59 10.56
N ASN A 209 -34.25 2.98 11.83
CA ASN A 209 -34.11 4.38 12.24
C ASN A 209 -32.64 4.72 12.53
N ILE A 210 -32.20 5.91 12.13
CA ILE A 210 -30.84 6.39 12.42
C ILE A 210 -30.96 7.83 12.92
N VAL A 211 -30.29 8.14 14.05
CA VAL A 211 -30.20 9.49 14.59
C VAL A 211 -28.74 9.90 14.68
N PHE A 212 -28.45 11.05 14.13
CA PHE A 212 -27.18 11.76 14.27
C PHE A 212 -27.37 12.87 15.26
N ASP A 213 -26.58 12.90 16.33
CA ASP A 213 -26.70 13.86 17.42
C ASP A 213 -25.37 14.59 17.62
N HIS A 214 -25.30 15.84 17.16
CA HIS A 214 -24.20 16.78 17.32
C HIS A 214 -22.81 16.19 16.93
N ILE A 215 -22.75 15.52 15.76
CA ILE A 215 -21.52 14.88 15.28
C ILE A 215 -20.47 15.92 14.92
N LYS A 216 -19.26 15.75 15.49
CA LYS A 216 -18.05 16.48 15.11
C LYS A 216 -16.94 15.52 14.70
N PHE A 217 -16.19 15.88 13.67
CA PHE A 217 -15.14 15.03 13.17
C PHE A 217 -13.99 15.79 12.51
N SER A 218 -12.77 15.27 12.72
CA SER A 218 -11.54 15.68 12.07
C SER A 218 -10.70 14.42 11.78
N TYR A 219 -10.01 14.37 10.63
CA TYR A 219 -9.13 13.24 10.29
C TYR A 219 -7.79 13.26 11.03
N ASP A 220 -7.26 14.45 11.27
CA ASP A 220 -5.91 14.69 11.83
C ASP A 220 -5.94 15.41 13.19
N GLY A 221 -7.12 15.69 13.71
CA GLY A 221 -7.31 16.48 14.92
C GLY A 221 -7.04 17.99 14.76
N GLN A 222 -6.60 18.45 13.59
CA GLN A 222 -6.28 19.86 13.33
C GLN A 222 -7.38 20.57 12.56
N LYS A 223 -7.84 19.97 11.44
CA LYS A 223 -8.88 20.53 10.59
C LYS A 223 -10.22 19.83 10.80
N THR A 224 -11.17 20.52 11.40
CA THR A 224 -12.54 20.00 11.56
C THR A 224 -13.22 19.91 10.19
N VAL A 225 -13.63 18.70 9.81
CA VAL A 225 -14.34 18.42 8.55
C VAL A 225 -15.84 18.43 8.73
N ILE A 226 -16.34 17.86 9.83
CA ILE A 226 -17.75 17.96 10.27
C ILE A 226 -17.78 18.77 11.55
N LYS A 227 -18.51 19.89 11.53
CA LYS A 227 -18.50 20.87 12.64
C LYS A 227 -19.65 20.63 13.62
N ASP A 228 -20.85 20.39 13.08
CA ASP A 228 -22.05 20.06 13.84
C ASP A 228 -23.09 19.45 12.89
N PHE A 229 -23.27 18.12 12.99
CA PHE A 229 -24.19 17.41 12.12
C PHE A 229 -25.24 16.69 12.98
N SER A 230 -26.50 17.14 12.86
CA SER A 230 -27.65 16.54 13.55
C SER A 230 -28.76 16.27 12.55
N CYS A 231 -29.28 15.03 12.55
CA CYS A 231 -30.36 14.61 11.67
C CYS A 231 -31.05 13.36 12.23
N ASP A 232 -32.38 13.30 12.06
CA ASP A 232 -33.21 12.13 12.40
C ASP A 232 -33.78 11.51 11.13
N VAL A 233 -33.38 10.28 10.84
CA VAL A 233 -33.78 9.51 9.66
C VAL A 233 -34.64 8.35 10.08
N LYS A 234 -35.86 8.30 9.53
CA LYS A 234 -36.86 7.27 9.84
C LYS A 234 -36.78 6.09 8.90
N LYS A 235 -37.24 4.95 9.35
CA LYS A 235 -37.37 3.71 8.59
C LYS A 235 -37.89 3.96 7.15
N GLY A 236 -37.15 3.42 6.18
CA GLY A 236 -37.55 3.41 4.78
C GLY A 236 -37.37 4.74 4.05
N GLN A 237 -36.90 5.80 4.72
CA GLN A 237 -36.65 7.09 4.06
C GLN A 237 -35.46 7.02 3.10
N LYS A 238 -35.63 7.67 1.96
CA LYS A 238 -34.56 7.96 1.01
C LYS A 238 -33.99 9.34 1.32
N VAL A 239 -32.77 9.39 1.83
CA VAL A 239 -32.07 10.61 2.20
C VAL A 239 -31.04 10.96 1.14
N ALA A 240 -31.22 12.07 0.44
CA ALA A 240 -30.23 12.59 -0.49
C ALA A 240 -29.27 13.55 0.24
N ILE A 241 -27.96 13.32 0.10
CA ILE A 241 -26.93 14.21 0.63
C ILE A 241 -26.36 15.00 -0.55
N VAL A 242 -26.56 16.32 -0.56
CA VAL A 242 -26.14 17.23 -1.61
C VAL A 242 -25.22 18.31 -1.09
N GLY A 243 -24.40 18.90 -1.96
CA GLY A 243 -23.49 19.97 -1.62
C GLY A 243 -22.25 20.00 -2.50
N PRO A 244 -21.43 21.04 -2.46
CA PRO A 244 -20.21 21.17 -3.26
C PRO A 244 -19.17 20.11 -2.89
N THR A 245 -18.16 19.96 -3.74
CA THR A 245 -17.00 19.11 -3.45
C THR A 245 -16.30 19.64 -2.19
N GLY A 246 -15.94 18.72 -1.29
CA GLY A 246 -15.35 19.09 0.00
C GLY A 246 -16.34 19.48 1.12
N ALA A 247 -17.65 19.45 0.88
CA ALA A 247 -18.66 19.75 1.90
C ALA A 247 -18.75 18.72 3.05
N GLY A 248 -18.08 17.55 2.92
CA GLY A 248 -18.08 16.51 3.95
C GLY A 248 -19.02 15.32 3.69
N LYS A 249 -19.65 15.23 2.50
CA LYS A 249 -20.62 14.17 2.16
C LYS A 249 -20.05 12.75 2.36
N THR A 250 -18.92 12.44 1.74
CA THR A 250 -18.24 11.14 1.87
C THR A 250 -17.76 10.89 3.29
N THR A 251 -17.36 11.95 4.02
CA THR A 251 -16.97 11.84 5.44
C THR A 251 -18.14 11.36 6.29
N MET A 252 -19.34 11.86 6.06
CA MET A 252 -20.55 11.41 6.77
C MET A 252 -20.82 9.92 6.56
N VAL A 253 -20.71 9.44 5.32
CA VAL A 253 -20.85 8.02 4.98
C VAL A 253 -19.79 7.19 5.69
N ASN A 254 -18.54 7.65 5.70
CA ASN A 254 -17.44 6.96 6.38
C ASN A 254 -17.65 6.86 7.90
N LEU A 255 -18.23 7.89 8.52
CA LEU A 255 -18.59 7.87 9.95
C LEU A 255 -19.75 6.91 10.23
N LEU A 256 -20.77 6.90 9.36
CA LEU A 256 -21.89 5.98 9.47
C LEU A 256 -21.45 4.50 9.37
N MET A 257 -20.50 4.22 8.48
CA MET A 257 -19.88 2.90 8.33
C MET A 257 -18.83 2.60 9.42
N LYS A 258 -18.60 3.52 10.36
CA LYS A 258 -17.58 3.38 11.41
C LYS A 258 -16.17 3.07 10.85
N PHE A 259 -15.84 3.58 9.64
CA PHE A 259 -14.46 3.54 9.15
C PHE A 259 -13.53 4.44 9.98
N TYR A 260 -14.12 5.47 10.59
CA TYR A 260 -13.46 6.35 11.56
C TYR A 260 -14.33 6.51 12.80
N ASN A 261 -13.69 6.75 13.94
CA ASN A 261 -14.40 7.05 15.17
C ASN A 261 -14.83 8.51 15.21
N ILE A 262 -16.01 8.74 15.75
CA ILE A 262 -16.57 10.08 15.95
C ILE A 262 -15.79 10.78 17.08
N ALA A 263 -15.35 12.01 16.85
CA ALA A 263 -14.64 12.80 17.87
C ALA A 263 -15.59 13.25 18.98
N ASP A 264 -16.80 13.74 18.61
CA ASP A 264 -17.82 14.21 19.54
C ASP A 264 -19.20 13.93 18.96
N GLY A 265 -20.24 13.88 19.82
CA GLY A 265 -21.60 13.51 19.43
C GLY A 265 -21.84 11.99 19.43
N ASN A 266 -22.98 11.58 18.86
CA ASN A 266 -23.39 10.18 18.82
C ASN A 266 -24.18 9.84 17.55
N ILE A 267 -23.96 8.64 16.99
CA ILE A 267 -24.84 8.05 15.97
C ILE A 267 -25.53 6.86 16.62
N THR A 268 -26.85 6.80 16.53
CA THR A 268 -27.63 5.66 17.02
C THR A 268 -28.38 4.99 15.89
N ILE A 269 -28.44 3.65 15.93
CA ILE A 269 -29.23 2.79 15.05
C ILE A 269 -30.29 2.13 15.93
N ASP A 270 -31.57 2.42 15.67
CA ASP A 270 -32.69 1.97 16.49
C ASP A 270 -32.46 2.20 18.00
N GLY A 271 -31.90 3.37 18.36
CA GLY A 271 -31.62 3.76 19.74
C GLY A 271 -30.33 3.16 20.34
N VAL A 272 -29.60 2.30 19.61
CA VAL A 272 -28.32 1.75 20.06
C VAL A 272 -27.17 2.57 19.49
N SER A 273 -26.28 3.05 20.35
CA SER A 273 -25.12 3.83 19.92
C SER A 273 -24.16 2.99 19.07
N THR A 274 -23.65 3.55 17.95
CA THR A 274 -22.62 2.91 17.15
C THR A 274 -21.32 2.70 17.91
N LYS A 275 -21.09 3.46 19.00
CA LYS A 275 -19.95 3.25 19.91
C LYS A 275 -20.03 1.89 20.64
N GLU A 276 -21.25 1.37 20.85
CA GLU A 276 -21.52 0.10 21.53
C GLU A 276 -21.67 -1.09 20.57
N LEU A 277 -21.57 -0.86 19.26
CA LEU A 277 -21.65 -1.88 18.20
C LEU A 277 -20.26 -2.13 17.61
N SER A 278 -19.97 -3.38 17.29
CA SER A 278 -18.73 -3.72 16.57
C SER A 278 -18.80 -3.15 15.14
N ARG A 279 -17.64 -2.88 14.54
CA ARG A 279 -17.53 -2.47 13.15
C ARG A 279 -18.11 -3.52 12.21
N GLU A 280 -17.84 -4.79 12.49
CA GLU A 280 -18.39 -5.93 11.76
C GLU A 280 -19.92 -5.94 11.79
N ASN A 281 -20.53 -5.74 12.97
CA ASN A 281 -21.98 -5.69 13.09
C ASN A 281 -22.58 -4.51 12.31
N ILE A 282 -21.96 -3.32 12.38
CA ILE A 282 -22.39 -2.19 11.55
C ILE A 282 -22.29 -2.52 10.07
N HIS A 283 -21.18 -3.11 9.63
CA HIS A 283 -21.02 -3.49 8.23
C HIS A 283 -22.06 -4.53 7.78
N ASP A 284 -22.52 -5.43 8.65
CA ASP A 284 -23.61 -6.37 8.34
C ASP A 284 -24.96 -5.69 8.13
N LEU A 285 -25.19 -4.54 8.79
CA LEU A 285 -26.42 -3.77 8.66
C LEU A 285 -26.51 -2.94 7.38
N PHE A 286 -25.41 -2.67 6.68
CA PHE A 286 -25.35 -1.79 5.53
C PHE A 286 -24.98 -2.51 4.22
N ILE A 287 -25.63 -2.13 3.13
CA ILE A 287 -25.18 -2.32 1.77
C ILE A 287 -24.49 -1.04 1.32
N MET A 288 -23.31 -1.13 0.72
CA MET A 288 -22.61 0.03 0.19
C MET A 288 -22.29 -0.19 -1.29
N VAL A 289 -22.78 0.72 -2.15
CA VAL A 289 -22.46 0.75 -3.58
C VAL A 289 -21.70 2.05 -3.85
N LEU A 290 -20.41 1.90 -4.13
CA LEU A 290 -19.49 3.03 -4.35
C LEU A 290 -19.52 3.48 -5.81
N GLN A 291 -19.08 4.73 -6.05
CA GLN A 291 -18.85 5.29 -7.38
C GLN A 291 -17.83 4.45 -8.15
N ASP A 292 -16.67 4.18 -7.55
CA ASP A 292 -15.65 3.30 -8.08
C ASP A 292 -16.01 1.85 -7.79
N THR A 293 -16.53 1.18 -8.80
CA THR A 293 -16.91 -0.23 -8.68
C THR A 293 -15.69 -1.12 -8.70
N TRP A 294 -15.48 -1.85 -7.61
CA TRP A 294 -14.38 -2.80 -7.51
C TRP A 294 -14.87 -4.25 -7.61
N LEU A 295 -14.21 -5.00 -8.48
CA LEU A 295 -14.37 -6.43 -8.64
C LEU A 295 -12.99 -7.07 -8.50
N PHE A 296 -12.89 -8.15 -7.73
CA PHE A 296 -11.63 -8.89 -7.58
C PHE A 296 -11.45 -9.92 -8.69
N ASN A 297 -10.20 -10.31 -8.92
CA ASN A 297 -9.88 -11.39 -9.86
C ASN A 297 -10.49 -12.69 -9.36
N GLY A 298 -11.45 -13.21 -10.11
CA GLY A 298 -12.24 -14.38 -9.73
C GLY A 298 -13.45 -14.52 -10.62
N THR A 299 -14.31 -15.50 -10.34
CA THR A 299 -15.53 -15.72 -11.15
C THR A 299 -16.59 -14.64 -10.89
N ILE A 300 -17.53 -14.48 -11.82
CA ILE A 300 -18.72 -13.63 -11.62
C ILE A 300 -19.49 -14.12 -10.39
N ARG A 301 -19.63 -15.44 -10.23
CA ARG A 301 -20.21 -16.07 -9.04
C ARG A 301 -19.57 -15.57 -7.76
N ASP A 302 -18.24 -15.66 -7.66
CA ASP A 302 -17.51 -15.26 -6.47
C ASP A 302 -17.64 -13.78 -6.18
N ASN A 303 -17.66 -12.95 -7.22
CA ASN A 303 -17.84 -11.51 -7.09
C ASN A 303 -19.24 -11.12 -6.60
N ILE A 304 -20.29 -11.86 -6.95
CA ILE A 304 -21.68 -11.58 -6.53
C ILE A 304 -21.96 -12.15 -5.14
N LYS A 305 -21.63 -13.43 -4.89
CA LYS A 305 -21.86 -14.04 -3.58
C LYS A 305 -20.97 -13.46 -2.49
N TYR A 306 -19.76 -13.05 -2.88
CA TYR A 306 -18.71 -12.57 -1.98
C TYR A 306 -18.47 -13.57 -0.84
N ASN A 307 -18.79 -13.25 0.40
CA ASN A 307 -18.63 -14.09 1.59
C ASN A 307 -19.93 -14.78 2.04
N LYS A 308 -20.98 -14.83 1.20
CA LYS A 308 -22.27 -15.45 1.53
C LYS A 308 -22.38 -16.83 0.87
N GLU A 309 -22.99 -17.77 1.60
CA GLU A 309 -23.40 -19.08 1.07
C GLU A 309 -24.79 -18.93 0.45
N VAL A 310 -24.84 -18.90 -0.89
CA VAL A 310 -26.08 -18.69 -1.68
C VAL A 310 -26.10 -19.62 -2.87
N SER A 311 -27.30 -20.02 -3.29
CA SER A 311 -27.48 -20.88 -4.46
C SER A 311 -27.30 -20.10 -5.76
N ASP A 312 -26.96 -20.82 -6.85
CA ASP A 312 -26.88 -20.23 -8.19
C ASP A 312 -28.22 -19.65 -8.66
N GLU A 313 -29.32 -20.24 -8.19
CA GLU A 313 -30.67 -19.77 -8.49
C GLU A 313 -30.91 -18.38 -7.88
N ASP A 314 -30.48 -18.15 -6.63
CA ASP A 314 -30.59 -16.85 -5.96
C ASP A 314 -29.69 -15.81 -6.61
N ILE A 315 -28.45 -16.21 -6.98
CA ILE A 315 -27.55 -15.34 -7.73
C ILE A 315 -28.18 -14.93 -9.06
N MET A 316 -28.71 -15.87 -9.83
CA MET A 316 -29.36 -15.56 -11.11
C MET A 316 -30.65 -14.76 -10.95
N LYS A 317 -31.40 -14.95 -9.85
CA LYS A 317 -32.56 -14.14 -9.51
C LYS A 317 -32.15 -12.67 -9.24
N ALA A 318 -31.09 -12.46 -8.47
CA ALA A 318 -30.53 -11.13 -8.25
C ALA A 318 -30.06 -10.51 -9.58
N CYS A 319 -29.32 -11.25 -10.40
CA CYS A 319 -28.89 -10.80 -11.73
C CYS A 319 -30.05 -10.42 -12.65
N LYS A 320 -31.15 -11.18 -12.63
CA LYS A 320 -32.37 -10.88 -13.38
C LYS A 320 -33.05 -9.61 -12.86
N THR A 321 -33.07 -9.41 -11.55
CA THR A 321 -33.67 -8.22 -10.91
C THR A 321 -32.95 -6.95 -11.36
N VAL A 322 -31.61 -6.98 -11.45
CA VAL A 322 -30.81 -5.84 -11.91
C VAL A 322 -30.63 -5.77 -13.44
N GLY A 323 -31.14 -6.76 -14.20
CA GLY A 323 -31.14 -6.77 -15.66
C GLY A 323 -29.83 -7.21 -16.32
N ILE A 324 -28.89 -7.84 -15.59
CA ILE A 324 -27.58 -8.29 -16.13
C ILE A 324 -27.58 -9.78 -16.53
N ASP A 325 -28.65 -10.53 -16.26
CA ASP A 325 -28.74 -11.98 -16.49
C ASP A 325 -28.50 -12.38 -17.94
N LYS A 326 -28.98 -11.57 -18.88
CA LYS A 326 -28.81 -11.81 -20.33
C LYS A 326 -27.33 -11.71 -20.71
N PHE A 327 -26.65 -10.69 -20.23
CA PHE A 327 -25.23 -10.52 -20.47
C PHE A 327 -24.42 -11.70 -19.91
N ILE A 328 -24.66 -12.12 -18.66
CA ILE A 328 -23.97 -13.26 -18.05
C ILE A 328 -24.14 -14.53 -18.88
N LYS A 329 -25.33 -14.77 -19.43
CA LYS A 329 -25.60 -15.93 -20.32
C LYS A 329 -24.85 -15.89 -21.65
N THR A 330 -24.36 -14.73 -22.10
CA THR A 330 -23.55 -14.62 -23.33
C THR A 330 -22.07 -14.92 -23.08
N LEU A 331 -21.65 -14.94 -21.83
CA LEU A 331 -20.25 -15.19 -21.46
C LEU A 331 -19.93 -16.70 -21.47
N PRO A 332 -18.72 -17.10 -21.91
CA PRO A 332 -18.28 -18.49 -21.85
C PRO A 332 -18.26 -18.98 -20.40
N GLY A 333 -19.07 -19.99 -20.07
CA GLY A 333 -19.21 -20.52 -18.69
C GLY A 333 -20.18 -19.73 -17.79
N GLY A 334 -20.82 -18.65 -18.27
CA GLY A 334 -21.83 -17.90 -17.51
C GLY A 334 -21.31 -17.36 -16.17
N LEU A 335 -21.84 -17.86 -15.05
CA LEU A 335 -21.41 -17.46 -13.69
C LEU A 335 -19.96 -17.84 -13.37
N ASP A 336 -19.40 -18.86 -14.04
CA ASP A 336 -18.01 -19.30 -13.85
C ASP A 336 -17.00 -18.53 -14.71
N TYR A 337 -17.49 -17.55 -15.50
CA TYR A 337 -16.60 -16.66 -16.23
C TYR A 337 -15.67 -15.91 -15.29
N THR A 338 -14.35 -16.08 -15.50
CA THR A 338 -13.32 -15.43 -14.67
C THR A 338 -13.05 -14.02 -15.18
N LEU A 339 -13.22 -13.07 -14.31
CA LEU A 339 -12.83 -11.68 -14.53
C LEU A 339 -11.32 -11.58 -14.30
N SER A 340 -10.55 -11.61 -15.39
CA SER A 340 -9.12 -11.33 -15.40
C SER A 340 -8.93 -9.96 -16.02
N ASP A 341 -8.50 -8.99 -15.27
CA ASP A 341 -8.33 -7.59 -15.64
C ASP A 341 -9.58 -6.82 -16.05
N SER A 342 -9.61 -5.57 -15.65
CA SER A 342 -10.74 -4.66 -15.72
C SER A 342 -11.26 -4.32 -17.13
N GLU A 343 -10.66 -4.84 -18.18
CA GLU A 343 -10.96 -4.48 -19.56
C GLU A 343 -12.06 -5.33 -20.23
N SER A 344 -12.45 -6.47 -19.65
CA SER A 344 -13.37 -7.41 -20.29
C SER A 344 -14.85 -7.05 -20.19
N ILE A 345 -15.24 -6.13 -19.29
CA ILE A 345 -16.63 -5.71 -19.08
C ILE A 345 -16.74 -4.19 -18.90
N SER A 346 -17.86 -3.62 -19.38
CA SER A 346 -18.09 -2.17 -19.31
C SER A 346 -18.29 -1.69 -17.86
N GLN A 347 -18.04 -0.39 -17.61
CA GLN A 347 -18.23 0.22 -16.30
C GLN A 347 -19.66 0.04 -15.77
N GLY A 348 -20.67 0.16 -16.63
CA GLY A 348 -22.05 -0.08 -16.25
C GLY A 348 -22.34 -1.54 -15.90
N GLN A 349 -21.73 -2.50 -16.59
CA GLN A 349 -21.83 -3.91 -16.24
C GLN A 349 -21.17 -4.21 -14.88
N LYS A 350 -20.01 -3.60 -14.60
CA LYS A 350 -19.37 -3.68 -13.26
C LYS A 350 -20.31 -3.15 -12.19
N GLN A 351 -20.97 -2.04 -12.44
CA GLN A 351 -21.90 -1.42 -11.51
C GLN A 351 -23.13 -2.32 -11.25
N LEU A 352 -23.70 -2.92 -12.31
CA LEU A 352 -24.81 -3.88 -12.15
C LEU A 352 -24.39 -5.12 -11.34
N LEU A 353 -23.17 -5.64 -11.51
CA LEU A 353 -22.65 -6.74 -10.70
C LEU A 353 -22.52 -6.35 -9.23
N THR A 354 -22.05 -5.13 -8.91
CA THR A 354 -21.97 -4.67 -7.52
C THR A 354 -23.36 -4.42 -6.91
N ILE A 355 -24.34 -3.98 -7.70
CA ILE A 355 -25.73 -3.88 -7.24
C ILE A 355 -26.31 -5.29 -6.98
N ALA A 356 -26.04 -6.27 -7.84
CA ALA A 356 -26.44 -7.66 -7.62
C ALA A 356 -25.84 -8.25 -6.34
N ARG A 357 -24.56 -7.93 -6.02
CA ARG A 357 -23.92 -8.25 -4.73
C ARG A 357 -24.70 -7.63 -3.56
N GLY A 358 -25.13 -6.38 -3.70
CA GLY A 358 -25.97 -5.71 -2.70
C GLY A 358 -27.31 -6.39 -2.48
N MET A 359 -27.97 -6.87 -3.56
CA MET A 359 -29.24 -7.63 -3.47
C MET A 359 -29.05 -8.94 -2.68
N ILE A 360 -27.95 -9.65 -2.89
CA ILE A 360 -27.62 -10.89 -2.16
C ILE A 360 -27.37 -10.60 -0.68
N LYS A 361 -26.70 -9.50 -0.35
CA LYS A 361 -26.41 -9.13 1.04
C LYS A 361 -27.68 -8.86 1.86
N ASN A 362 -28.69 -8.28 1.27
CA ASN A 362 -30.03 -8.02 1.82
C ASN A 362 -30.04 -7.39 3.22
N ALA A 363 -29.30 -6.30 3.42
CA ALA A 363 -29.26 -5.56 4.67
C ALA A 363 -30.34 -4.44 4.74
N PRO A 364 -30.73 -3.96 5.95
CA PRO A 364 -31.80 -2.98 6.14
C PRO A 364 -31.42 -1.55 5.68
N PHE A 365 -30.13 -1.22 5.68
CA PHE A 365 -29.61 0.09 5.29
C PHE A 365 -28.85 0.03 3.98
N LEU A 366 -28.92 1.11 3.21
CA LEU A 366 -28.25 1.24 1.93
C LEU A 366 -27.50 2.58 1.86
N ILE A 367 -26.29 2.53 1.37
CA ILE A 367 -25.48 3.69 1.00
C ILE A 367 -25.18 3.60 -0.50
N LEU A 368 -25.54 4.65 -1.23
CA LEU A 368 -25.24 4.81 -2.65
C LEU A 368 -24.39 6.05 -2.86
N ASP A 369 -23.24 5.88 -3.51
CA ASP A 369 -22.43 6.99 -4.02
C ASP A 369 -22.63 7.05 -5.55
N GLU A 370 -23.38 8.07 -6.00
CA GLU A 370 -23.91 8.16 -7.36
C GLU A 370 -23.02 9.01 -8.25
N ALA A 371 -22.13 8.36 -9.01
CA ALA A 371 -21.48 9.02 -10.14
C ALA A 371 -21.37 8.05 -11.32
N THR A 372 -22.08 8.35 -12.40
CA THR A 372 -22.12 7.54 -13.62
C THR A 372 -21.69 8.36 -14.83
N SER A 373 -20.52 9.01 -14.76
CA SER A 373 -20.04 9.93 -15.80
C SER A 373 -19.53 9.26 -17.10
N SER A 374 -19.55 7.91 -17.19
CA SER A 374 -18.85 7.19 -18.27
C SER A 374 -19.65 6.00 -18.84
N VAL A 375 -20.98 6.01 -18.74
CA VAL A 375 -21.84 4.88 -19.16
C VAL A 375 -22.76 5.34 -20.28
N ASP A 376 -23.02 4.47 -21.28
CA ASP A 376 -24.01 4.75 -22.33
C ASP A 376 -25.41 4.87 -21.73
N THR A 377 -26.28 5.67 -22.39
CA THR A 377 -27.62 6.03 -21.91
C THR A 377 -28.51 4.81 -21.58
N ARG A 378 -28.41 3.74 -22.38
CA ARG A 378 -29.23 2.54 -22.16
C ARG A 378 -28.77 1.77 -20.90
N THR A 379 -27.49 1.61 -20.74
CA THR A 379 -26.93 0.96 -19.53
C THR A 379 -27.16 1.83 -18.29
N GLU A 380 -27.11 3.16 -18.44
CA GLU A 380 -27.43 4.10 -17.39
C GLU A 380 -28.87 3.94 -16.88
N GLU A 381 -29.84 3.81 -17.76
CA GLU A 381 -31.24 3.52 -17.39
C GLU A 381 -31.36 2.20 -16.63
N LEU A 382 -30.66 1.15 -17.05
CA LEU A 382 -30.69 -0.15 -16.39
C LEU A 382 -30.07 -0.03 -14.96
N VAL A 383 -28.96 0.67 -14.82
CA VAL A 383 -28.31 0.93 -13.52
C VAL A 383 -29.25 1.70 -12.59
N GLN A 384 -29.93 2.73 -13.12
CA GLN A 384 -30.88 3.51 -12.32
C GLN A 384 -32.05 2.65 -11.85
N GLN A 385 -32.67 1.86 -12.75
CA GLN A 385 -33.74 0.92 -12.39
C GLN A 385 -33.29 -0.11 -11.35
N ALA A 386 -32.04 -0.60 -11.45
CA ALA A 386 -31.46 -1.52 -10.48
C ALA A 386 -31.24 -0.86 -9.12
N MET A 387 -30.78 0.39 -9.11
CA MET A 387 -30.63 1.18 -7.88
C MET A 387 -31.97 1.46 -7.22
N ASP A 388 -32.99 1.86 -7.98
CA ASP A 388 -34.34 2.10 -7.46
C ASP A 388 -34.91 0.85 -6.80
N LYS A 389 -34.77 -0.31 -7.42
CA LYS A 389 -35.16 -1.60 -6.81
C LYS A 389 -34.34 -1.93 -5.56
N LEU A 390 -33.06 -1.57 -5.51
CA LEU A 390 -32.24 -1.79 -4.33
C LEU A 390 -32.66 -0.90 -3.16
N THR A 391 -33.21 0.29 -3.41
CA THR A 391 -33.70 1.21 -2.35
C THR A 391 -35.04 0.77 -1.77
N GLU A 392 -35.85 -0.05 -2.46
CA GLU A 392 -37.18 -0.46 -2.00
C GLU A 392 -37.14 -1.13 -0.63
N GLY A 393 -37.90 -0.58 0.33
CA GLY A 393 -38.05 -1.11 1.67
C GLY A 393 -36.82 -0.91 2.59
N ARG A 394 -35.82 -0.14 2.18
CA ARG A 394 -34.59 0.14 2.94
C ARG A 394 -34.46 1.62 3.28
N THR A 395 -33.90 1.92 4.42
CA THR A 395 -33.44 3.27 4.73
C THR A 395 -32.15 3.54 3.95
N SER A 396 -32.17 4.56 3.08
CA SER A 396 -31.14 4.76 2.08
C SER A 396 -30.50 6.14 2.19
N PHE A 397 -29.16 6.19 2.20
CA PHE A 397 -28.36 7.41 2.09
C PHE A 397 -27.72 7.48 0.72
N ILE A 398 -28.00 8.52 -0.03
CA ILE A 398 -27.57 8.68 -1.41
C ILE A 398 -26.76 9.95 -1.54
N ILE A 399 -25.45 9.85 -1.86
CA ILE A 399 -24.66 11.00 -2.28
C ILE A 399 -25.10 11.31 -3.70
N ALA A 400 -26.05 12.25 -3.84
CA ALA A 400 -26.74 12.48 -5.08
C ALA A 400 -26.01 13.48 -5.97
N HIS A 401 -25.75 13.08 -7.20
CA HIS A 401 -25.21 13.89 -8.28
C HIS A 401 -26.20 14.07 -9.45
N ARG A 402 -27.38 13.41 -9.38
CA ARG A 402 -28.42 13.47 -10.39
C ARG A 402 -29.66 14.20 -9.89
N LEU A 403 -30.20 15.04 -10.73
CA LEU A 403 -31.42 15.82 -10.42
C LEU A 403 -32.62 14.93 -10.10
N SER A 404 -32.78 13.79 -10.81
CA SER A 404 -33.88 12.84 -10.58
C SER A 404 -33.82 12.21 -9.19
N THR A 405 -32.65 11.82 -8.74
CA THR A 405 -32.42 11.22 -7.42
C THR A 405 -32.68 12.23 -6.31
N ILE A 406 -32.21 13.46 -6.47
CA ILE A 406 -32.43 14.54 -5.52
C ILE A 406 -33.92 14.84 -5.38
N ARG A 407 -34.63 14.98 -6.52
CA ARG A 407 -36.05 15.33 -6.53
C ARG A 407 -36.94 14.25 -5.90
N ASN A 408 -36.58 12.98 -6.05
CA ASN A 408 -37.36 11.84 -5.57
C ASN A 408 -36.98 11.39 -4.15
N ALA A 409 -36.13 12.13 -3.46
CA ALA A 409 -35.75 11.84 -2.06
C ALA A 409 -36.84 12.32 -1.10
N ASP A 410 -37.09 11.52 -0.04
CA ASP A 410 -38.00 11.90 1.05
C ASP A 410 -37.42 13.02 1.91
N MET A 411 -36.09 13.06 2.03
CA MET A 411 -35.35 14.08 2.75
C MET A 411 -34.08 14.43 1.98
N ILE A 412 -33.79 15.71 1.88
CA ILE A 412 -32.57 16.24 1.31
C ILE A 412 -31.78 16.93 2.41
N LEU A 413 -30.53 16.55 2.58
CA LEU A 413 -29.56 17.18 3.50
C LEU A 413 -28.58 17.99 2.66
N VAL A 414 -28.63 19.30 2.80
CA VAL A 414 -27.76 20.23 2.08
C VAL A 414 -26.55 20.55 2.94
N MET A 415 -25.40 20.05 2.50
CA MET A 415 -24.15 20.22 3.25
C MET A 415 -23.28 21.31 2.62
N ASN A 416 -22.75 22.16 3.48
CA ASN A 416 -21.71 23.12 3.11
C ASN A 416 -20.70 23.27 4.26
N GLU A 417 -19.41 23.23 3.92
CA GLU A 417 -18.30 23.37 4.88
C GLU A 417 -18.44 22.56 6.17
N GLY A 418 -18.94 21.32 6.06
CA GLY A 418 -19.06 20.38 7.19
C GLY A 418 -20.30 20.56 8.07
N ASN A 419 -21.25 21.38 7.66
CA ASN A 419 -22.54 21.58 8.35
C ASN A 419 -23.71 21.21 7.43
N ILE A 420 -24.85 20.82 8.03
CA ILE A 420 -26.14 20.87 7.36
C ILE A 420 -26.61 22.33 7.41
N ILE A 421 -26.79 22.96 6.25
CA ILE A 421 -27.26 24.34 6.16
C ILE A 421 -28.75 24.41 5.86
N GLU A 422 -29.31 23.40 5.18
CA GLU A 422 -30.72 23.27 4.86
C GLU A 422 -31.11 21.79 4.88
N HIS A 423 -32.32 21.47 5.27
CA HIS A 423 -32.90 20.13 5.17
C HIS A 423 -34.41 20.21 4.95
N GLY A 424 -34.95 19.25 4.21
CA GLY A 424 -36.38 19.18 3.86
C GLY A 424 -36.61 18.36 2.60
N ASN A 425 -37.78 18.36 2.05
CA ASN A 425 -38.06 17.79 0.74
C ASN A 425 -37.77 18.79 -0.40
N HIS A 426 -37.84 18.34 -1.63
CA HIS A 426 -37.54 19.16 -2.82
C HIS A 426 -38.39 20.42 -2.90
N GLU A 427 -39.73 20.30 -2.66
CA GLU A 427 -40.65 21.41 -2.80
C GLU A 427 -40.43 22.47 -1.70
N GLU A 428 -40.24 22.03 -0.45
CA GLU A 428 -39.92 22.88 0.68
C GLU A 428 -38.64 23.69 0.47
N LEU A 429 -37.56 23.02 0.03
CA LEU A 429 -36.27 23.68 -0.17
C LEU A 429 -36.26 24.63 -1.38
N MET A 430 -36.96 24.28 -2.46
CA MET A 430 -37.15 25.19 -3.60
C MET A 430 -37.94 26.45 -3.20
N ALA A 431 -38.99 26.31 -2.35
CA ALA A 431 -39.80 27.43 -1.90
C ALA A 431 -39.00 28.40 -0.98
N GLN A 432 -37.96 27.91 -0.28
CA GLN A 432 -37.11 28.75 0.55
C GLN A 432 -36.18 29.68 -0.25
N ASN A 433 -35.95 29.39 -1.57
CA ASN A 433 -35.04 30.13 -2.43
C ASN A 433 -33.62 30.29 -1.81
N GLY A 434 -33.17 29.25 -1.11
CA GLY A 434 -31.88 29.21 -0.41
C GLY A 434 -30.78 28.59 -1.23
N PHE A 435 -29.73 28.13 -0.54
CA PHE A 435 -28.57 27.50 -1.16
C PHE A 435 -28.91 26.27 -2.02
N TYR A 436 -29.91 25.48 -1.59
CA TYR A 436 -30.41 24.35 -2.36
C TYR A 436 -30.98 24.77 -3.72
N ALA A 437 -31.80 25.82 -3.76
CA ALA A 437 -32.40 26.30 -4.99
C ALA A 437 -31.32 26.75 -5.99
N ASP A 438 -30.31 27.47 -5.53
CA ASP A 438 -29.18 27.90 -6.36
C ASP A 438 -28.36 26.70 -6.86
N LEU A 439 -28.08 25.74 -5.98
CA LEU A 439 -27.37 24.51 -6.35
C LEU A 439 -28.16 23.70 -7.38
N TYR A 440 -29.46 23.52 -7.18
CA TYR A 440 -30.34 22.77 -8.07
C TYR A 440 -30.43 23.43 -9.46
N LEU A 441 -30.60 24.76 -9.51
CA LEU A 441 -30.62 25.51 -10.76
C LEU A 441 -29.26 25.45 -11.50
N SER A 442 -28.16 25.50 -10.77
CA SER A 442 -26.84 25.33 -11.41
C SER A 442 -26.64 23.95 -12.05
N LEU A 443 -27.20 22.89 -11.44
CA LEU A 443 -27.15 21.52 -11.98
C LEU A 443 -28.04 21.33 -13.23
N ILE A 444 -29.06 22.15 -13.43
CA ILE A 444 -29.90 22.13 -14.66
C ILE A 444 -29.15 22.73 -15.85
N HIS A 445 -28.22 23.66 -15.60
CA HIS A 445 -27.47 24.39 -16.64
C HIS A 445 -26.16 23.72 -17.05
N ILE A 446 -25.81 22.58 -16.45
CA ILE A 446 -24.68 21.73 -16.83
C ILE A 446 -25.19 20.57 -17.73
#